data_4c24c39d8954bc8d243e9469f87fa2b9
#
_entry.id   4c24c39d8954bc8d243e9469f87fa2b9
#
_cell.length_a   1.000
_cell.length_b   1.000
_cell.length_c   1.000
_cell.angle_alpha   90.00
_cell.angle_beta   90.00
_cell.angle_gamma   90.00
#
_symmetry.space_group_name_H-M   'P 1'
#
loop_
_entity.id
_entity.type
_entity.pdbx_description
1 polymer ?
#
loop_
_entity_poly.entity_id
_entity_poly.type
_entity_poly.pdbx_seq_one_letter_code
_entity_poly.pdbx_strand_id
1 'polypeptide(L)'
;MRLWIPALLIAVAGCAHSPPEPEPETPPAAPPPAQTRLDTATMDDGGRDEATTPLDRGDAGGLEERDPWEGFNRKMFGFNEFVDRYALKPAAKSYRWMTPQWLDDTVTRFFANLRDIGDSINYALQWRWGEAGHNMGRFALNSTVGLAGLFDVASDTGLRNSDTGLDVTLGRWGVPSGPYLVLPILGPSTVRDAGTLYPSAYLWPPTYIEDDLARYGVAALYGVDLRADLLELEKNIVGDRYTFIRNFYLQRRMIQIEGADAATPALPDEDPAMGSEDGWE
;
A
#
# COMPACT_ATOMS: atom_id res chain seq x y z
N MET A 1 5.70 41.81 15.45
CA MET A 1 6.67 41.32 16.44
C MET A 1 7.44 40.17 15.76
N ARG A 2 8.70 40.43 15.39
CA ARG A 2 9.54 39.42 14.72
C ARG A 2 10.20 38.55 15.77
N LEU A 3 9.83 37.27 15.85
CA LEU A 3 10.54 36.29 16.65
C LEU A 3 11.59 35.57 15.78
N TRP A 4 12.83 35.88 16.06
CA TRP A 4 14.01 35.18 15.53
C TRP A 4 14.16 33.84 16.24
N ILE A 5 14.17 32.75 15.50
CA ILE A 5 14.58 31.43 15.98
C ILE A 5 16.03 31.24 15.54
N PRO A 6 16.98 31.06 16.48
CA PRO A 6 18.37 30.80 16.12
C PRO A 6 18.53 29.35 15.66
N ALA A 7 19.15 29.17 14.48
CA ALA A 7 19.63 27.89 14.01
C ALA A 7 20.72 27.34 14.94
N LEU A 8 20.47 26.22 15.58
CA LEU A 8 21.45 25.50 16.39
C LEU A 8 22.19 24.51 15.51
N LEU A 9 23.37 24.89 15.03
CA LEU A 9 24.37 24.02 14.40
C LEU A 9 25.06 23.22 15.52
N ILE A 10 24.78 21.93 15.65
CA ILE A 10 25.59 21.02 16.46
C ILE A 10 26.48 20.22 15.52
N ALA A 11 27.75 20.60 15.47
CA ALA A 11 28.82 19.78 14.92
C ALA A 11 29.25 18.77 16.00
N VAL A 12 29.00 17.47 15.76
CA VAL A 12 29.61 16.41 16.57
C VAL A 12 30.55 15.62 15.67
N ALA A 13 31.84 15.94 15.79
CA ALA A 13 32.93 15.09 15.36
C ALA A 13 33.17 14.01 16.44
N GLY A 14 32.89 12.76 16.10
CA GLY A 14 33.19 11.62 16.96
C GLY A 14 33.68 10.45 16.14
N CYS A 15 35.01 10.27 16.09
CA CYS A 15 35.62 9.05 15.58
C CYS A 15 35.35 7.92 16.59
N ALA A 16 34.53 6.95 16.23
CA ALA A 16 34.43 5.69 16.96
C ALA A 16 34.92 4.57 16.04
N HIS A 17 36.00 3.95 16.51
CA HIS A 17 36.63 2.77 15.94
C HIS A 17 35.72 1.56 16.23
N SER A 18 35.19 0.91 15.19
CA SER A 18 34.44 -0.33 15.34
C SER A 18 35.38 -1.53 15.34
N PRO A 19 35.19 -2.52 16.24
CA PRO A 19 35.93 -3.78 16.18
C PRO A 19 35.47 -4.63 14.99
N PRO A 20 36.32 -5.54 14.46
CA PRO A 20 35.99 -6.37 13.32
C PRO A 20 34.86 -7.36 13.64
N GLU A 21 33.91 -7.43 12.72
CA GLU A 21 32.78 -8.35 12.71
C GLU A 21 33.29 -9.79 12.47
N PRO A 22 32.78 -10.81 13.17
CA PRO A 22 33.17 -12.20 12.90
C PRO A 22 32.61 -12.66 11.54
N GLU A 23 33.44 -13.36 10.77
CA GLU A 23 33.07 -13.95 9.50
C GLU A 23 31.86 -14.90 9.64
N PRO A 24 30.85 -14.83 8.74
CA PRO A 24 29.72 -15.75 8.77
C PRO A 24 30.17 -17.18 8.41
N GLU A 25 29.92 -18.11 9.32
CA GLU A 25 30.11 -19.53 9.06
C GLU A 25 29.25 -20.00 7.88
N THR A 26 29.88 -20.60 6.89
CA THR A 26 29.23 -21.15 5.71
C THR A 26 28.37 -22.36 6.13
N PRO A 27 27.04 -22.35 5.88
CA PRO A 27 26.22 -23.53 6.16
C PRO A 27 26.62 -24.71 5.26
N PRO A 28 26.53 -25.96 5.74
CA PRO A 28 26.92 -27.14 4.98
C PRO A 28 26.07 -27.30 3.72
N ALA A 29 26.73 -27.67 2.63
CA ALA A 29 26.13 -27.85 1.32
C ALA A 29 24.95 -28.86 1.36
N ALA A 30 23.81 -28.45 0.80
CA ALA A 30 22.67 -29.33 0.61
C ALA A 30 23.01 -30.48 -0.35
N PRO A 31 22.47 -31.71 -0.14
CA PRO A 31 22.70 -32.83 -1.03
C PRO A 31 22.06 -32.56 -2.42
N PRO A 32 22.67 -33.08 -3.50
CA PRO A 32 22.16 -32.88 -4.85
C PRO A 32 20.80 -33.55 -5.04
N PRO A 33 19.89 -32.94 -5.84
CA PRO A 33 18.58 -33.50 -6.10
C PRO A 33 18.70 -34.84 -6.85
N ALA A 34 17.92 -35.81 -6.40
CA ALA A 34 17.82 -37.12 -7.02
C ALA A 34 17.37 -36.99 -8.49
N GLN A 35 18.21 -37.43 -9.41
CA GLN A 35 17.87 -37.55 -10.84
C GLN A 35 16.89 -38.71 -11.01
N THR A 36 15.62 -38.41 -11.19
CA THR A 36 14.63 -39.39 -11.64
C THR A 36 14.89 -39.72 -13.10
N ARG A 37 15.32 -40.95 -13.35
CA ARG A 37 15.45 -41.50 -14.68
C ARG A 37 14.08 -41.54 -15.36
N LEU A 38 13.95 -40.80 -16.45
CA LEU A 38 12.85 -40.93 -17.38
C LEU A 38 13.10 -42.20 -18.24
N ASP A 39 12.41 -43.27 -17.92
CA ASP A 39 12.29 -44.42 -18.83
C ASP A 39 11.39 -44.03 -20.00
N THR A 40 11.97 -44.10 -21.17
CA THR A 40 11.33 -43.91 -22.47
C THR A 40 10.36 -45.07 -22.71
N ALA A 41 9.07 -44.85 -22.61
CA ALA A 41 8.06 -45.74 -23.18
C ALA A 41 7.31 -44.98 -24.29
N THR A 42 7.44 -45.50 -25.46
CA THR A 42 6.84 -45.14 -26.74
C THR A 42 5.35 -45.47 -26.79
N MET A 43 4.59 -44.52 -27.43
CA MET A 43 3.36 -44.71 -28.21
C MET A 43 2.06 -45.02 -27.48
N ASP A 44 1.09 -44.14 -27.57
CA ASP A 44 -0.02 -44.32 -28.51
C ASP A 44 -0.76 -42.96 -28.77
N ASP A 45 -1.12 -42.77 -30.03
CA ASP A 45 -1.90 -41.71 -30.60
C ASP A 45 -3.37 -41.88 -30.17
N GLY A 46 -3.88 -40.93 -29.45
CA GLY A 46 -5.31 -40.91 -29.07
C GLY A 46 -5.68 -39.59 -28.44
N GLY A 47 -6.11 -38.65 -29.27
CA GLY A 47 -6.54 -37.32 -28.85
C GLY A 47 -7.43 -37.33 -27.63
N ARG A 48 -6.94 -36.70 -26.57
CA ARG A 48 -7.72 -36.08 -25.53
C ARG A 48 -7.09 -34.74 -25.25
N ASP A 49 -7.84 -33.72 -25.59
CA ASP A 49 -7.59 -32.39 -25.13
C ASP A 49 -7.50 -32.42 -23.61
N GLU A 50 -6.27 -32.55 -23.13
CA GLU A 50 -5.98 -32.40 -21.71
C GLU A 50 -6.19 -30.95 -21.37
N ALA A 51 -7.39 -30.68 -20.82
CA ALA A 51 -7.73 -29.43 -20.22
C ALA A 51 -6.67 -29.11 -19.16
N THR A 52 -5.62 -28.43 -19.60
CA THR A 52 -4.78 -27.63 -18.71
C THR A 52 -5.71 -26.64 -18.07
N THR A 53 -6.13 -26.93 -16.86
CA THR A 53 -6.94 -26.02 -16.06
C THR A 53 -6.14 -24.73 -15.86
N PRO A 54 -6.52 -23.61 -16.46
CA PRO A 54 -5.81 -22.38 -16.24
C PRO A 54 -6.38 -21.74 -14.97
N LEU A 55 -5.71 -21.98 -13.85
CA LEU A 55 -5.87 -21.12 -12.65
C LEU A 55 -5.50 -19.66 -12.92
N ASP A 56 -5.25 -19.29 -14.18
CA ASP A 56 -4.70 -17.97 -14.55
C ASP A 56 -5.51 -17.21 -15.64
N ARG A 57 -6.67 -17.70 -16.10
CA ARG A 57 -7.38 -17.02 -17.20
C ARG A 57 -8.69 -16.36 -16.85
N GLY A 58 -9.28 -16.62 -15.69
CA GLY A 58 -10.56 -16.03 -15.31
C GLY A 58 -10.47 -14.57 -14.91
N ASP A 59 -9.33 -14.17 -14.32
CA ASP A 59 -9.19 -12.84 -13.69
C ASP A 59 -8.27 -11.89 -14.48
N ALA A 60 -7.34 -12.42 -15.27
CA ALA A 60 -6.44 -11.61 -16.08
C ALA A 60 -7.19 -10.82 -17.18
N GLY A 61 -8.17 -11.41 -17.82
CA GLY A 61 -9.00 -10.73 -18.83
C GLY A 61 -9.79 -9.55 -18.26
N GLY A 62 -10.32 -9.67 -17.05
CA GLY A 62 -11.06 -8.59 -16.39
C GLY A 62 -10.17 -7.41 -15.96
N LEU A 63 -8.89 -7.64 -15.68
CA LEU A 63 -7.95 -6.57 -15.29
C LEU A 63 -7.38 -5.85 -16.52
N GLU A 64 -7.17 -6.54 -17.64
CA GLU A 64 -6.76 -5.93 -18.92
C GLU A 64 -7.87 -5.04 -19.49
N GLU A 65 -9.12 -5.46 -19.37
CA GLU A 65 -10.28 -4.69 -19.81
C GLU A 65 -10.46 -3.38 -19.02
N ARG A 66 -9.90 -3.30 -17.80
CA ARG A 66 -9.91 -2.10 -16.96
C ARG A 66 -8.81 -1.08 -17.29
N ASP A 67 -7.87 -1.41 -18.17
CA ASP A 67 -6.74 -0.55 -18.56
C ASP A 67 -6.70 -0.26 -20.06
N PRO A 68 -7.73 0.37 -20.63
CA PRO A 68 -7.76 0.70 -22.04
C PRO A 68 -6.70 1.73 -22.46
N TRP A 69 -6.07 2.40 -21.50
CA TRP A 69 -5.03 3.42 -21.72
C TRP A 69 -3.61 2.93 -21.35
N GLU A 70 -3.37 1.62 -21.39
CA GLU A 70 -2.09 1.02 -20.95
C GLU A 70 -0.87 1.71 -21.56
N GLY A 71 -0.89 2.03 -22.87
CA GLY A 71 0.22 2.71 -23.54
C GLY A 71 0.53 4.10 -22.97
N PHE A 72 -0.49 4.87 -22.59
CA PHE A 72 -0.34 6.14 -21.88
C PHE A 72 0.11 5.91 -20.43
N ASN A 73 -0.55 5.00 -19.73
CA ASN A 73 -0.29 4.70 -18.34
C ASN A 73 1.14 4.20 -18.10
N ARG A 74 1.69 3.36 -18.98
CA ARG A 74 3.09 2.93 -18.91
C ARG A 74 4.08 4.08 -19.11
N LYS A 75 3.77 5.07 -19.96
CA LYS A 75 4.62 6.27 -20.13
C LYS A 75 4.59 7.13 -18.87
N MET A 76 3.42 7.37 -18.28
CA MET A 76 3.28 8.11 -17.03
C MET A 76 3.94 7.37 -15.86
N PHE A 77 3.81 6.04 -15.82
CA PHE A 77 4.50 5.22 -14.84
C PHE A 77 6.03 5.35 -14.99
N GLY A 78 6.57 5.29 -16.20
CA GLY A 78 7.99 5.52 -16.45
C GLY A 78 8.45 6.92 -16.04
N PHE A 79 7.63 7.95 -16.25
CA PHE A 79 7.89 9.30 -15.75
C PHE A 79 7.92 9.32 -14.21
N ASN A 80 6.95 8.70 -13.55
CA ASN A 80 6.90 8.61 -12.09
C ASN A 80 8.10 7.83 -11.54
N GLU A 81 8.52 6.75 -12.19
CA GLU A 81 9.75 6.03 -11.83
C GLU A 81 11.01 6.86 -11.99
N PHE A 82 11.06 7.72 -13.03
CA PHE A 82 12.16 8.66 -13.19
C PHE A 82 12.20 9.65 -12.03
N VAL A 83 11.08 10.29 -11.70
CA VAL A 83 10.99 11.23 -10.55
C VAL A 83 11.32 10.51 -9.23
N ASP A 84 10.80 9.30 -9.03
CA ASP A 84 11.11 8.51 -7.84
C ASP A 84 12.60 8.22 -7.72
N ARG A 85 13.22 7.72 -8.79
CA ARG A 85 14.62 7.32 -8.80
C ARG A 85 15.57 8.48 -8.51
N TYR A 86 15.29 9.67 -9.05
CA TYR A 86 16.20 10.80 -8.97
C TYR A 86 15.85 11.83 -7.89
N ALA A 87 14.64 11.83 -7.37
CA ALA A 87 14.19 12.77 -6.34
C ALA A 87 13.65 12.08 -5.08
N LEU A 88 12.53 11.34 -5.19
CA LEU A 88 11.83 10.83 -4.00
C LEU A 88 12.63 9.74 -3.27
N LYS A 89 13.17 8.77 -4.00
CA LYS A 89 13.93 7.66 -3.40
C LYS A 89 15.23 8.11 -2.72
N PRO A 90 16.06 9.01 -3.29
CA PRO A 90 17.17 9.62 -2.58
C PRO A 90 16.74 10.40 -1.35
N ALA A 91 15.67 11.20 -1.43
CA ALA A 91 15.14 11.96 -0.30
C ALA A 91 14.66 11.01 0.82
N ALA A 92 13.89 9.96 0.49
CA ALA A 92 13.41 8.96 1.45
C ALA A 92 14.57 8.19 2.12
N LYS A 93 15.61 7.82 1.37
CA LYS A 93 16.80 7.19 1.93
C LYS A 93 17.57 8.13 2.88
N SER A 94 17.70 9.41 2.50
CA SER A 94 18.34 10.43 3.34
C SER A 94 17.53 10.66 4.62
N TYR A 95 16.21 10.75 4.48
CA TYR A 95 15.28 10.85 5.61
C TYR A 95 15.46 9.67 6.58
N ARG A 96 15.40 8.41 6.10
CA ARG A 96 15.62 7.20 6.91
C ARG A 96 17.01 7.17 7.58
N TRP A 97 18.03 7.67 6.90
CA TRP A 97 19.40 7.70 7.46
C TRP A 97 19.52 8.76 8.57
N MET A 98 18.84 9.91 8.42
CA MET A 98 18.91 11.02 9.38
C MET A 98 17.94 10.87 10.55
N THR A 99 16.84 10.17 10.33
CA THR A 99 15.70 10.09 11.27
C THR A 99 15.76 8.77 12.04
N PRO A 100 15.97 8.79 13.36
CA PRO A 100 15.82 7.59 14.17
C PRO A 100 14.41 7.02 14.09
N GLN A 101 14.26 5.71 14.19
CA GLN A 101 12.98 5.04 13.99
C GLN A 101 11.85 5.59 14.87
N TRP A 102 12.12 5.91 16.13
CA TRP A 102 11.12 6.48 17.03
C TRP A 102 10.56 7.83 16.53
N LEU A 103 11.39 8.64 15.84
CA LEU A 103 10.97 9.92 15.28
C LEU A 103 10.20 9.72 13.97
N ASP A 104 10.63 8.78 13.13
CA ASP A 104 9.94 8.32 11.93
C ASP A 104 8.51 7.86 12.27
N ASP A 105 8.40 6.91 13.22
CA ASP A 105 7.09 6.46 13.73
C ASP A 105 6.21 7.61 14.25
N THR A 106 6.84 8.62 14.87
CA THR A 106 6.12 9.79 15.39
C THR A 106 5.54 10.66 14.26
N VAL A 107 6.30 10.86 13.19
CA VAL A 107 5.85 11.59 11.99
C VAL A 107 4.70 10.85 11.32
N THR A 108 4.84 9.54 11.12
CA THR A 108 3.78 8.70 10.54
C THR A 108 2.49 8.74 11.37
N ARG A 109 2.59 8.64 12.72
CA ARG A 109 1.42 8.75 13.63
C ARG A 109 0.76 10.12 13.55
N PHE A 110 1.55 11.19 13.51
CA PHE A 110 1.02 12.55 13.37
C PHE A 110 0.18 12.69 12.09
N PHE A 111 0.68 12.23 10.94
CA PHE A 111 -0.07 12.27 9.70
C PHE A 111 -1.28 11.33 9.69
N ALA A 112 -1.18 10.15 10.32
CA ALA A 112 -2.31 9.24 10.50
C ALA A 112 -3.41 9.90 11.34
N ASN A 113 -3.07 10.57 12.45
CA ASN A 113 -4.03 11.30 13.28
C ASN A 113 -4.75 12.42 12.51
N LEU A 114 -4.06 13.15 11.63
CA LEU A 114 -4.71 14.15 10.78
C LEU A 114 -5.66 13.51 9.76
N ARG A 115 -5.34 12.33 9.27
CA ARG A 115 -6.16 11.59 8.32
C ARG A 115 -7.43 11.04 8.95
N ASP A 116 -7.40 10.66 10.23
CA ASP A 116 -8.57 10.15 10.98
C ASP A 116 -9.80 11.10 10.89
N ILE A 117 -9.59 12.42 10.72
CA ILE A 117 -10.67 13.39 10.51
C ILE A 117 -11.39 13.12 9.19
N GLY A 118 -10.63 13.06 8.09
CA GLY A 118 -11.17 12.80 6.75
C GLY A 118 -11.83 11.43 6.65
N ASP A 119 -11.21 10.42 7.26
CA ASP A 119 -11.72 9.06 7.31
C ASP A 119 -13.03 8.98 8.10
N SER A 120 -13.11 9.66 9.24
CA SER A 120 -14.36 9.75 10.04
C SER A 120 -15.52 10.35 9.23
N ILE A 121 -15.27 11.45 8.52
CA ILE A 121 -16.28 12.08 7.66
C ILE A 121 -16.72 11.14 6.55
N ASN A 122 -15.78 10.47 5.89
CA ASN A 122 -16.08 9.53 4.82
C ASN A 122 -16.86 8.31 5.32
N TYR A 123 -16.54 7.76 6.50
CA TYR A 123 -17.34 6.69 7.11
C TYR A 123 -18.76 7.17 7.46
N ALA A 124 -18.92 8.40 7.97
CA ALA A 124 -20.24 8.95 8.20
C ALA A 124 -21.05 9.08 6.90
N LEU A 125 -20.43 9.53 5.81
CA LEU A 125 -21.04 9.58 4.47
C LEU A 125 -21.41 8.20 3.91
N GLN A 126 -20.73 7.15 4.37
CA GLN A 126 -21.03 5.75 4.05
C GLN A 126 -22.08 5.12 5.01
N TRP A 127 -22.67 5.89 5.94
CA TRP A 127 -23.59 5.43 6.99
C TRP A 127 -22.96 4.43 7.97
N ARG A 128 -21.65 4.38 8.06
CA ARG A 128 -20.85 3.53 8.95
C ARG A 128 -20.49 4.28 10.22
N TRP A 129 -21.51 4.55 11.04
CA TRP A 129 -21.36 5.41 12.22
C TRP A 129 -20.40 4.84 13.29
N GLY A 130 -20.28 3.51 13.36
CA GLY A 130 -19.33 2.84 14.28
C GLY A 130 -17.89 3.20 13.95
N GLU A 131 -17.48 3.03 12.69
CA GLU A 131 -16.14 3.34 12.22
C GLU A 131 -15.87 4.85 12.22
N ALA A 132 -16.89 5.65 11.87
CA ALA A 132 -16.80 7.11 11.97
C ALA A 132 -16.51 7.54 13.42
N GLY A 133 -17.22 6.95 14.38
CA GLY A 133 -17.01 7.20 15.81
C GLY A 133 -15.65 6.71 16.30
N HIS A 134 -15.17 5.56 15.82
CA HIS A 134 -13.84 5.04 16.15
C HIS A 134 -12.73 6.00 15.68
N ASN A 135 -12.74 6.42 14.41
CA ASN A 135 -11.71 7.32 13.88
C ASN A 135 -11.78 8.72 14.55
N MET A 136 -12.98 9.23 14.81
CA MET A 136 -13.11 10.50 15.57
C MET A 136 -12.60 10.35 17.01
N GLY A 137 -12.87 9.23 17.65
CA GLY A 137 -12.36 8.90 18.99
C GLY A 137 -10.83 8.79 19.00
N ARG A 138 -10.24 8.15 17.98
CA ARG A 138 -8.79 8.11 17.76
C ARG A 138 -8.21 9.52 17.65
N PHE A 139 -8.75 10.32 16.75
CA PHE A 139 -8.33 11.70 16.58
C PHE A 139 -8.38 12.48 17.89
N ALA A 140 -9.48 12.38 18.63
CA ALA A 140 -9.65 13.11 19.90
C ALA A 140 -8.63 12.66 20.96
N LEU A 141 -8.45 11.33 21.15
CA LEU A 141 -7.49 10.80 22.14
C LEU A 141 -6.04 11.11 21.75
N ASN A 142 -5.68 10.87 20.51
CA ASN A 142 -4.32 11.10 20.03
C ASN A 142 -3.97 12.58 19.98
N SER A 143 -4.94 13.46 19.69
CA SER A 143 -4.70 14.91 19.68
C SER A 143 -4.59 15.51 21.10
N THR A 144 -5.31 14.97 22.08
CA THR A 144 -5.31 15.47 23.46
C THR A 144 -4.26 14.77 24.32
N VAL A 145 -4.42 13.49 24.57
CA VAL A 145 -3.52 12.69 25.42
C VAL A 145 -2.24 12.33 24.66
N GLY A 146 -2.34 12.06 23.36
CA GLY A 146 -1.22 11.71 22.49
C GLY A 146 -0.41 12.90 21.96
N LEU A 147 -0.58 14.11 22.54
CA LEU A 147 0.16 15.33 22.14
C LEU A 147 0.08 15.62 20.64
N ALA A 148 -1.10 15.92 20.14
CA ALA A 148 -1.37 16.19 18.72
C ALA A 148 -1.05 15.00 17.77
N GLY A 149 -1.17 13.78 18.26
CA GLY A 149 -0.94 12.57 17.47
C GLY A 149 0.51 12.07 17.42
N LEU A 150 1.40 12.64 18.24
CA LEU A 150 2.78 12.12 18.34
C LEU A 150 2.82 10.72 18.99
N PHE A 151 1.84 10.43 19.87
CA PHE A 151 1.67 9.12 20.50
C PHE A 151 0.31 8.52 20.13
N ASP A 152 0.27 7.25 19.75
CA ASP A 152 -0.96 6.53 19.41
C ASP A 152 -1.59 5.88 20.64
N VAL A 153 -2.13 6.71 21.53
CA VAL A 153 -2.83 6.27 22.75
C VAL A 153 -4.14 5.55 22.40
N ALA A 154 -4.76 5.91 21.28
CA ALA A 154 -6.03 5.31 20.86
C ALA A 154 -5.89 3.81 20.58
N SER A 155 -4.80 3.37 19.98
CA SER A 155 -4.54 1.94 19.72
C SER A 155 -4.43 1.14 21.03
N ASP A 156 -3.86 1.70 22.08
CA ASP A 156 -3.76 1.08 23.41
C ASP A 156 -5.15 0.91 24.07
N THR A 157 -6.13 1.73 23.68
CA THR A 157 -7.53 1.61 24.16
C THR A 157 -8.38 0.66 23.31
N GLY A 158 -7.79 0.01 22.28
CA GLY A 158 -8.47 -0.92 21.39
C GLY A 158 -9.17 -0.26 20.19
N LEU A 159 -9.04 1.06 20.01
CA LEU A 159 -9.54 1.75 18.83
C LEU A 159 -8.58 1.51 17.66
N ARG A 160 -8.95 0.61 16.74
CA ARG A 160 -8.12 0.30 15.56
C ARG A 160 -8.27 1.37 14.50
N ASN A 161 -7.16 1.69 13.82
CA ASN A 161 -7.19 2.55 12.64
C ASN A 161 -7.90 1.83 11.48
N SER A 162 -8.72 2.56 10.75
CA SER A 162 -9.37 2.11 9.53
C SER A 162 -9.32 3.20 8.48
N ASP A 163 -8.82 2.84 7.30
CA ASP A 163 -8.62 3.77 6.18
C ASP A 163 -9.81 3.78 5.24
N THR A 164 -10.25 4.97 4.84
CA THR A 164 -11.23 5.16 3.78
C THR A 164 -10.97 6.50 3.09
N GLY A 165 -11.76 6.82 2.06
CA GLY A 165 -11.64 8.07 1.34
C GLY A 165 -12.91 8.39 0.57
N LEU A 166 -12.95 9.56 -0.06
CA LEU A 166 -14.09 9.96 -0.89
C LEU A 166 -14.23 9.07 -2.15
N ASP A 167 -13.12 8.57 -2.66
CA ASP A 167 -13.04 7.58 -3.73
C ASP A 167 -13.75 6.26 -3.36
N VAL A 168 -13.50 5.76 -2.15
CA VAL A 168 -14.18 4.57 -1.60
C VAL A 168 -15.65 4.90 -1.32
N THR A 169 -15.94 6.07 -0.78
CA THR A 169 -17.31 6.53 -0.52
C THR A 169 -18.16 6.54 -1.78
N LEU A 170 -17.65 7.13 -2.87
CA LEU A 170 -18.33 7.11 -4.16
C LEU A 170 -18.48 5.69 -4.73
N GLY A 171 -17.47 4.84 -4.54
CA GLY A 171 -17.56 3.43 -4.92
C GLY A 171 -18.69 2.70 -4.20
N ARG A 172 -18.83 2.88 -2.90
CA ARG A 172 -19.93 2.32 -2.08
C ARG A 172 -21.30 2.88 -2.46
N TRP A 173 -21.35 4.12 -2.95
CA TRP A 173 -22.57 4.71 -3.49
C TRP A 173 -22.92 4.20 -4.91
N GLY A 174 -22.11 3.28 -5.48
CA GLY A 174 -22.34 2.67 -6.78
C GLY A 174 -21.74 3.45 -7.97
N VAL A 175 -20.92 4.48 -7.71
CA VAL A 175 -20.20 5.17 -8.79
C VAL A 175 -19.11 4.24 -9.32
N PRO A 176 -19.14 3.88 -10.63
CA PRO A 176 -18.15 2.99 -11.21
C PRO A 176 -16.75 3.61 -11.17
N SER A 177 -15.72 2.78 -11.00
CA SER A 177 -14.32 3.24 -10.95
C SER A 177 -13.87 3.89 -12.27
N GLY A 178 -14.47 3.47 -13.40
CA GLY A 178 -13.98 3.81 -14.72
C GLY A 178 -12.60 3.19 -15.02
N PRO A 179 -11.99 3.59 -16.15
CA PRO A 179 -10.68 3.12 -16.55
C PRO A 179 -9.59 3.40 -15.53
N TYR A 180 -8.58 2.49 -15.48
CA TYR A 180 -7.35 2.72 -14.75
C TYR A 180 -6.56 3.87 -15.36
N LEU A 181 -5.94 4.68 -14.52
CA LEU A 181 -5.19 5.87 -14.91
C LEU A 181 -3.96 6.06 -14.02
N VAL A 182 -2.80 6.29 -14.61
CA VAL A 182 -1.61 6.69 -13.86
C VAL A 182 -1.46 8.20 -13.92
N LEU A 183 -1.51 8.83 -12.74
CA LEU A 183 -1.35 10.28 -12.61
C LEU A 183 0.12 10.65 -12.46
N PRO A 184 0.57 11.77 -13.07
CA PRO A 184 1.91 12.28 -12.86
C PRO A 184 2.15 12.55 -11.37
N ILE A 185 3.26 12.06 -10.83
CA ILE A 185 3.70 12.19 -9.42
C ILE A 185 2.80 11.44 -8.43
N LEU A 186 1.48 11.47 -8.61
CA LEU A 186 0.51 10.87 -7.67
C LEU A 186 0.38 9.34 -7.83
N GLY A 187 0.80 8.79 -8.98
CA GLY A 187 0.82 7.34 -9.19
C GLY A 187 -0.50 6.71 -9.64
N PRO A 188 -0.77 5.46 -9.23
CA PRO A 188 -1.93 4.68 -9.67
C PRO A 188 -3.25 5.30 -9.20
N SER A 189 -4.26 5.31 -10.07
CA SER A 189 -5.59 5.86 -9.85
C SER A 189 -6.61 5.21 -10.78
N THR A 190 -7.86 5.61 -10.66
CA THR A 190 -8.92 5.42 -11.66
C THR A 190 -9.53 6.76 -12.01
N VAL A 191 -10.38 6.82 -13.04
CA VAL A 191 -11.06 8.08 -13.40
C VAL A 191 -11.89 8.63 -12.23
N ARG A 192 -12.63 7.76 -11.52
CA ARG A 192 -13.37 8.14 -10.31
C ARG A 192 -12.45 8.69 -9.23
N ASP A 193 -11.39 7.94 -8.90
CA ASP A 193 -10.51 8.27 -7.79
C ASP A 193 -9.72 9.56 -8.09
N ALA A 194 -9.29 9.77 -9.34
CA ALA A 194 -8.70 11.03 -9.79
C ALA A 194 -9.66 12.22 -9.63
N GLY A 195 -10.95 12.03 -9.93
CA GLY A 195 -11.99 13.04 -9.75
C GLY A 195 -12.22 13.45 -8.28
N THR A 196 -11.88 12.57 -7.33
CA THR A 196 -12.03 12.83 -5.90
C THR A 196 -10.84 13.57 -5.27
N LEU A 197 -9.71 13.68 -5.97
CA LEU A 197 -8.48 14.31 -5.40
C LEU A 197 -8.73 15.74 -4.94
N TYR A 198 -9.38 16.55 -5.77
CA TYR A 198 -9.66 17.95 -5.44
C TYR A 198 -10.61 18.09 -4.25
N PRO A 199 -11.81 17.48 -4.24
CA PRO A 199 -12.68 17.56 -3.06
C PRO A 199 -12.09 16.90 -1.82
N SER A 200 -11.31 15.82 -1.93
CA SER A 200 -10.63 15.20 -0.79
C SER A 200 -9.60 16.12 -0.14
N ALA A 201 -8.98 17.02 -0.89
CA ALA A 201 -8.04 17.99 -0.34
C ALA A 201 -8.66 18.90 0.72
N TYR A 202 -9.97 19.17 0.66
CA TYR A 202 -10.69 19.94 1.70
C TYR A 202 -10.89 19.14 3.00
N LEU A 203 -10.76 17.83 2.99
CA LEU A 203 -10.79 16.97 4.17
C LEU A 203 -9.41 16.78 4.80
N TRP A 204 -8.36 17.34 4.17
CA TRP A 204 -6.99 17.22 4.61
C TRP A 204 -6.54 18.50 5.36
N PRO A 205 -6.37 18.49 6.69
CA PRO A 205 -6.10 19.68 7.48
C PRO A 205 -4.89 20.51 7.02
N PRO A 206 -3.77 19.93 6.56
CA PRO A 206 -2.64 20.71 6.07
C PRO A 206 -2.95 21.64 4.89
N THR A 207 -4.03 21.40 4.16
CA THR A 207 -4.48 22.28 3.06
C THR A 207 -4.81 23.71 3.54
N TYR A 208 -5.17 23.84 4.81
CA TYR A 208 -5.55 25.13 5.42
C TYR A 208 -4.38 25.94 6.00
N ILE A 209 -3.14 25.46 5.84
CA ILE A 209 -1.95 26.20 6.23
C ILE A 209 -1.83 27.42 5.30
N GLU A 210 -1.87 28.63 5.86
CA GLU A 210 -1.86 29.89 5.09
C GLU A 210 -0.51 30.17 4.42
N ASP A 211 0.59 29.82 5.10
CA ASP A 211 1.93 29.97 4.55
C ASP A 211 2.22 28.90 3.50
N ASP A 212 2.44 29.33 2.27
CA ASP A 212 2.67 28.44 1.14
C ASP A 212 3.90 27.54 1.33
N LEU A 213 4.99 28.09 1.89
CA LEU A 213 6.23 27.33 2.11
C LEU A 213 6.01 26.26 3.17
N ALA A 214 5.32 26.59 4.26
CA ALA A 214 4.96 25.61 5.30
C ALA A 214 4.03 24.52 4.75
N ARG A 215 3.00 24.89 3.99
CA ARG A 215 2.06 23.96 3.37
C ARG A 215 2.75 22.96 2.43
N TYR A 216 3.58 23.44 1.51
CA TYR A 216 4.34 22.59 0.60
C TYR A 216 5.41 21.79 1.33
N GLY A 217 6.03 22.36 2.38
CA GLY A 217 6.99 21.65 3.22
C GLY A 217 6.35 20.46 3.95
N VAL A 218 5.16 20.65 4.53
CA VAL A 218 4.39 19.56 5.18
C VAL A 218 3.97 18.50 4.16
N ALA A 219 3.50 18.91 2.98
CA ALA A 219 3.14 17.96 1.91
C ALA A 219 4.35 17.16 1.41
N ALA A 220 5.52 17.81 1.26
CA ALA A 220 6.75 17.15 0.87
C ALA A 220 7.25 16.17 1.95
N LEU A 221 7.19 16.55 3.23
CA LEU A 221 7.53 15.68 4.35
C LEU A 221 6.63 14.44 4.36
N TYR A 222 5.32 14.63 4.23
CA TYR A 222 4.36 13.53 4.15
C TYR A 222 4.66 12.59 2.98
N GLY A 223 4.96 13.14 1.79
CA GLY A 223 5.32 12.32 0.62
C GLY A 223 6.64 11.54 0.79
N VAL A 224 7.63 12.15 1.46
CA VAL A 224 8.91 11.49 1.76
C VAL A 224 8.74 10.39 2.80
N ASP A 225 7.95 10.63 3.86
CA ASP A 225 7.61 9.66 4.90
C ASP A 225 6.91 8.43 4.30
N LEU A 226 5.83 8.63 3.53
CA LEU A 226 5.15 7.55 2.81
C LEU A 226 6.10 6.77 1.89
N ARG A 227 7.01 7.47 1.20
CA ARG A 227 7.97 6.79 0.30
C ARG A 227 9.03 6.01 1.09
N ALA A 228 9.41 6.49 2.26
CA ALA A 228 10.34 5.82 3.14
C ALA A 228 9.79 4.47 3.63
N ASP A 229 8.52 4.40 3.98
CA ASP A 229 7.84 3.16 4.38
C ASP A 229 7.77 2.12 3.25
N LEU A 230 7.67 2.57 2.01
CA LEU A 230 7.62 1.69 0.84
C LEU A 230 9.00 1.13 0.42
N LEU A 231 10.13 1.62 0.96
CA LEU A 231 11.47 1.17 0.56
C LEU A 231 11.70 -0.33 0.79
N GLU A 232 11.16 -0.87 1.89
CA GLU A 232 11.30 -2.29 2.22
C GLU A 232 10.37 -3.16 1.38
N LEU A 233 9.13 -2.72 1.16
CA LEU A 233 8.14 -3.45 0.36
C LEU A 233 8.56 -3.56 -1.11
N GLU A 234 9.23 -2.53 -1.63
CA GLU A 234 9.71 -2.49 -3.01
C GLU A 234 10.67 -3.65 -3.35
N LYS A 235 11.43 -4.16 -2.37
CA LYS A 235 12.38 -5.25 -2.56
C LYS A 235 11.71 -6.58 -2.94
N ASN A 236 10.44 -6.73 -2.61
CA ASN A 236 9.67 -7.96 -2.82
C ASN A 236 8.91 -7.97 -4.16
N ILE A 237 8.99 -6.88 -4.95
CA ILE A 237 8.30 -6.81 -6.24
C ILE A 237 9.09 -7.62 -7.27
N VAL A 238 8.47 -8.68 -7.79
CA VAL A 238 9.04 -9.54 -8.83
C VAL A 238 8.25 -9.39 -10.13
N GLY A 239 8.93 -9.37 -11.27
CA GLY A 239 8.31 -9.26 -12.59
C GLY A 239 8.06 -7.82 -13.04
N ASP A 240 7.03 -7.64 -13.88
CA ASP A 240 6.67 -6.30 -14.40
C ASP A 240 6.04 -5.42 -13.31
N ARG A 241 6.80 -4.42 -12.87
CA ARG A 241 6.38 -3.49 -11.80
C ARG A 241 5.10 -2.75 -12.12
N TYR A 242 4.90 -2.36 -13.38
CA TYR A 242 3.68 -1.68 -13.79
C TYR A 242 2.45 -2.56 -13.55
N THR A 243 2.49 -3.77 -14.09
CA THR A 243 1.39 -4.73 -13.93
C THR A 243 1.15 -5.09 -12.48
N PHE A 244 2.22 -5.30 -11.68
CA PHE A 244 2.10 -5.57 -10.25
C PHE A 244 1.39 -4.43 -9.51
N ILE A 245 1.83 -3.18 -9.70
CA ILE A 245 1.27 -2.02 -9.00
C ILE A 245 -0.16 -1.75 -9.46
N ARG A 246 -0.47 -1.89 -10.75
CA ARG A 246 -1.84 -1.79 -11.28
C ARG A 246 -2.77 -2.78 -10.59
N ASN A 247 -2.41 -4.05 -10.61
CA ASN A 247 -3.25 -5.12 -10.07
C ASN A 247 -3.42 -4.99 -8.56
N PHE A 248 -2.34 -4.67 -7.83
CA PHE A 248 -2.40 -4.40 -6.40
C PHE A 248 -3.33 -3.23 -6.06
N TYR A 249 -3.26 -2.13 -6.82
CA TYR A 249 -4.12 -0.98 -6.62
C TYR A 249 -5.60 -1.34 -6.85
N LEU A 250 -5.91 -1.99 -7.96
CA LEU A 250 -7.29 -2.37 -8.31
C LEU A 250 -7.88 -3.36 -7.30
N GLN A 251 -7.09 -4.36 -6.88
CA GLN A 251 -7.52 -5.33 -5.87
C GLN A 251 -7.74 -4.68 -4.52
N ARG A 252 -6.83 -3.82 -4.06
CA ARG A 252 -7.02 -3.06 -2.81
C ARG A 252 -8.29 -2.23 -2.84
N ARG A 253 -8.60 -1.58 -3.97
CA ARG A 253 -9.83 -0.79 -4.12
C ARG A 253 -11.08 -1.65 -4.05
N MET A 254 -11.07 -2.80 -4.68
CA MET A 254 -12.17 -3.77 -4.60
C MET A 254 -12.44 -4.18 -3.15
N ILE A 255 -11.40 -4.58 -2.42
CA ILE A 255 -11.50 -4.95 -0.99
C ILE A 255 -12.06 -3.79 -0.14
N GLN A 256 -11.64 -2.56 -0.38
CA GLN A 256 -12.12 -1.41 0.38
C GLN A 256 -13.59 -1.08 0.12
N ILE A 257 -14.08 -1.31 -1.10
CA ILE A 257 -15.45 -0.99 -1.51
C ILE A 257 -16.40 -2.13 -1.15
N GLU A 258 -16.08 -3.35 -1.52
CA GLU A 258 -16.97 -4.52 -1.45
C GLU A 258 -16.75 -5.36 -0.18
N GLY A 259 -15.58 -5.28 0.40
CA GLY A 259 -15.15 -6.10 1.54
C GLY A 259 -14.16 -7.18 1.13
N ALA A 260 -13.56 -7.84 2.13
CA ALA A 260 -12.52 -8.84 1.90
C ALA A 260 -13.07 -10.10 1.19
N ASP A 261 -14.35 -10.41 1.38
CA ASP A 261 -15.00 -11.58 0.80
C ASP A 261 -15.07 -11.50 -0.73
N ALA A 262 -15.20 -10.29 -1.27
CA ALA A 262 -15.26 -10.06 -2.72
C ALA A 262 -13.90 -10.29 -3.44
N ALA A 263 -12.81 -10.25 -2.69
CA ALA A 263 -11.46 -10.48 -3.24
C ALA A 263 -11.02 -11.94 -3.16
N THR A 264 -11.78 -12.77 -2.45
CA THR A 264 -11.52 -14.21 -2.38
C THR A 264 -12.25 -14.86 -3.56
N PRO A 265 -11.56 -15.50 -4.52
CA PRO A 265 -12.23 -16.33 -5.52
C PRO A 265 -13.12 -17.33 -4.77
N ALA A 266 -14.39 -17.47 -5.17
CA ALA A 266 -15.24 -18.52 -4.65
C ALA A 266 -14.50 -19.85 -4.87
N LEU A 267 -14.12 -20.51 -3.78
CA LEU A 267 -13.64 -21.89 -3.89
C LEU A 267 -14.75 -22.67 -4.59
N PRO A 268 -14.45 -23.51 -5.59
CA PRO A 268 -15.45 -24.38 -6.17
C PRO A 268 -16.15 -25.07 -5.01
N ASP A 269 -17.49 -25.01 -5.00
CA ASP A 269 -18.28 -25.70 -3.99
C ASP A 269 -17.73 -27.13 -3.90
N GLU A 270 -17.24 -27.52 -2.72
CA GLU A 270 -16.86 -28.90 -2.48
C GLU A 270 -18.06 -29.75 -2.82
N ASP A 271 -17.96 -30.52 -3.90
CA ASP A 271 -19.05 -31.40 -4.35
C ASP A 271 -19.34 -32.36 -3.20
N PRO A 272 -20.53 -32.28 -2.55
CA PRO A 272 -20.86 -33.10 -1.39
C PRO A 272 -20.86 -34.61 -1.73
N ALA A 273 -20.63 -34.98 -3.00
CA ALA A 273 -20.51 -36.34 -3.47
C ALA A 273 -19.15 -37.01 -3.21
N MET A 274 -18.10 -36.26 -2.77
CA MET A 274 -16.79 -36.87 -2.46
C MET A 274 -16.63 -37.34 -0.99
N GLY A 275 -17.67 -37.27 -0.19
CA GLY A 275 -17.65 -37.58 1.25
C GLY A 275 -18.20 -38.95 1.65
N SER A 276 -18.37 -39.94 0.77
CA SER A 276 -18.87 -41.26 1.13
C SER A 276 -18.10 -42.40 0.45
N GLU A 277 -16.85 -42.58 0.80
CA GLU A 277 -16.21 -43.88 0.74
C GLU A 277 -15.89 -44.37 2.15
N ASP A 278 -16.99 -44.67 2.87
CA ASP A 278 -16.98 -45.65 3.97
C ASP A 278 -16.82 -47.03 3.34
N GLY A 279 -15.70 -47.66 3.55
CA GLY A 279 -15.51 -49.00 3.08
C GLY A 279 -14.10 -49.56 3.27
N TRP A 280 -13.70 -49.69 4.52
CA TRP A 280 -12.67 -50.67 4.86
C TRP A 280 -13.23 -51.59 5.98
N GLU A 281 -13.86 -52.71 5.57
CA GLU A 281 -13.92 -53.92 6.34
C GLU A 281 -12.74 -54.83 6.02
#